data_6bfd047efb77150bdda2ceb15ca50580
#
_entry.id   6bfd047efb77150bdda2ceb15ca50580
#
_cell.length_a   1.000
_cell.length_b   1.000
_cell.length_c   1.000
_cell.angle_alpha   90.00
_cell.angle_beta   90.00
_cell.angle_gamma   90.00
#
_symmetry.space_group_name_H-M   'P 1'
#
loop_
_entity.id
_entity.type
_entity.pdbx_description
1 polymer ?
#
loop_
_entity_poly.entity_id
_entity_poly.type
_entity_poly.pdbx_seq_one_letter_code
_entity_poly.pdbx_strand_id
1 'polypeptide(L)'
;MIHDNDEFWEWVYRNINDDVLSLRLRNHGKDEWIDAAITQIECRRRCNRKLTDTLKCRHFVFPSTLSAEQCTSDILADFHAGLVDDCANVLDMTCGLGIDTFHIARKASSVTAVELNSDTAEAAAHNAKALSLSNVTILHGDSTSYLKECDKRFDTIFIDPARRGDAGQRLFALSDCRPDVTALPVSYTHLRAHETVLDL
;
A
#
# COMPACT_ATOMS: atom_id res chain seq x y z
N MET A 1 -6.47 11.62 10.00
CA MET A 1 -7.82 11.89 9.41
C MET A 1 -7.67 12.12 7.92
N ILE A 2 -8.38 11.38 7.10
CA ILE A 2 -8.36 11.51 5.62
C ILE A 2 -9.30 12.65 5.22
N HIS A 3 -8.77 13.60 4.45
CA HIS A 3 -9.56 14.63 3.80
C HIS A 3 -9.94 14.13 2.40
N ASP A 4 -11.24 14.01 2.12
CA ASP A 4 -11.76 13.47 0.86
C ASP A 4 -13.05 14.16 0.44
N ASN A 5 -13.12 15.48 0.58
CA ASN A 5 -14.23 16.27 0.04
C ASN A 5 -13.83 16.96 -1.27
N ASP A 6 -14.83 17.43 -2.01
CA ASP A 6 -14.63 18.08 -3.31
C ASP A 6 -13.72 19.32 -3.22
N GLU A 7 -13.87 20.14 -2.17
CA GLU A 7 -13.06 21.34 -1.97
C GLU A 7 -11.57 21.00 -1.82
N PHE A 8 -11.25 19.94 -1.05
CA PHE A 8 -9.89 19.45 -0.89
C PHE A 8 -9.27 19.03 -2.23
N TRP A 9 -9.98 18.18 -3.00
CA TRP A 9 -9.47 17.69 -4.26
C TRP A 9 -9.42 18.77 -5.36
N GLU A 10 -10.37 19.70 -5.40
CA GLU A 10 -10.30 20.85 -6.29
C GLU A 10 -9.05 21.69 -5.99
N TRP A 11 -8.75 21.92 -4.72
CA TRP A 11 -7.56 22.65 -4.33
C TRP A 11 -6.28 21.90 -4.74
N VAL A 12 -6.19 20.58 -4.50
CA VAL A 12 -5.06 19.73 -4.91
C VAL A 12 -4.82 19.85 -6.42
N TYR A 13 -5.85 19.66 -7.24
CA TYR A 13 -5.69 19.66 -8.68
C TYR A 13 -5.46 21.05 -9.28
N ARG A 14 -6.00 22.10 -8.68
CA ARG A 14 -5.72 23.48 -9.09
C ARG A 14 -4.24 23.84 -8.90
N ASN A 15 -3.61 23.33 -7.84
CA ASN A 15 -2.23 23.66 -7.49
C ASN A 15 -1.24 22.53 -7.85
N ILE A 16 -1.65 21.53 -8.61
CA ILE A 16 -0.84 20.32 -8.87
C ILE A 16 0.50 20.61 -9.54
N ASN A 17 0.63 21.71 -10.26
CA ASN A 17 1.85 22.14 -10.95
C ASN A 17 2.64 23.21 -10.20
N ASP A 18 2.13 23.73 -9.09
CA ASP A 18 2.79 24.77 -8.30
C ASP A 18 4.01 24.23 -7.56
N ASP A 19 4.98 25.08 -7.29
CA ASP A 19 6.14 24.70 -6.48
C ASP A 19 5.74 24.38 -5.04
N VAL A 20 6.08 23.16 -4.57
CA VAL A 20 5.68 22.64 -3.25
C VAL A 20 6.22 23.51 -2.11
N LEU A 21 7.47 24.00 -2.23
CA LEU A 21 8.06 24.86 -1.20
C LEU A 21 7.31 26.19 -1.11
N SER A 22 7.00 26.78 -2.25
CA SER A 22 6.20 28.01 -2.33
C SER A 22 4.78 27.82 -1.77
N LEU A 23 4.15 26.65 -2.03
CA LEU A 23 2.85 26.32 -1.44
C LEU A 23 2.92 26.25 0.09
N ARG A 24 3.93 25.56 0.64
CA ARG A 24 4.13 25.44 2.10
C ARG A 24 4.37 26.82 2.73
N LEU A 25 5.22 27.66 2.15
CA LEU A 25 5.53 29.01 2.67
C LEU A 25 4.31 29.94 2.65
N ARG A 26 3.56 29.98 1.55
CA ARG A 26 2.36 30.82 1.40
C ARG A 26 1.20 30.42 2.33
N ASN A 27 1.16 29.15 2.74
CA ASN A 27 0.06 28.59 3.52
C ASN A 27 0.47 28.22 4.94
N HIS A 28 1.69 28.53 5.37
CA HIS A 28 2.17 28.23 6.72
C HIS A 28 1.25 28.82 7.79
N GLY A 29 0.82 27.97 8.74
CA GLY A 29 -0.06 28.36 9.83
C GLY A 29 -1.55 28.58 9.46
N LYS A 30 -1.94 28.20 8.24
CA LYS A 30 -3.34 28.11 7.82
C LYS A 30 -3.95 26.76 8.26
N ASP A 31 -5.03 26.37 7.61
CA ASP A 31 -5.76 25.14 7.94
C ASP A 31 -4.93 23.87 7.78
N GLU A 32 -5.07 22.93 8.71
CA GLU A 32 -4.35 21.63 8.69
C GLU A 32 -4.60 20.82 7.42
N TRP A 33 -5.79 20.92 6.82
CA TRP A 33 -6.11 20.23 5.59
C TRP A 33 -5.27 20.70 4.40
N ILE A 34 -4.74 21.93 4.41
CA ILE A 34 -3.89 22.46 3.35
C ILE A 34 -2.54 21.74 3.34
N ASP A 35 -1.96 21.46 4.50
CA ASP A 35 -0.72 20.67 4.59
C ASP A 35 -0.93 19.25 4.06
N ALA A 36 -2.06 18.64 4.36
CA ALA A 36 -2.45 17.35 3.79
C ALA A 36 -2.60 17.45 2.26
N ALA A 37 -3.22 18.50 1.73
CA ALA A 37 -3.38 18.71 0.30
C ALA A 37 -2.03 18.91 -0.41
N ILE A 38 -1.10 19.66 0.18
CA ILE A 38 0.27 19.82 -0.34
C ILE A 38 0.99 18.46 -0.36
N THR A 39 0.80 17.63 0.65
CA THR A 39 1.36 16.28 0.68
C THR A 39 0.81 15.42 -0.47
N GLN A 40 -0.50 15.52 -0.80
CA GLN A 40 -1.06 14.83 -1.97
C GLN A 40 -0.41 15.30 -3.28
N ILE A 41 -0.19 16.60 -3.44
CA ILE A 41 0.50 17.16 -4.63
C ILE A 41 1.90 16.58 -4.75
N GLU A 42 2.68 16.60 -3.66
CA GLU A 42 4.04 16.09 -3.64
C GLU A 42 4.09 14.59 -4.00
N CYS A 43 3.26 13.77 -3.34
CA CYS A 43 3.19 12.34 -3.57
C CYS A 43 2.77 11.99 -5.01
N ARG A 44 1.72 12.63 -5.52
CA ARG A 44 1.24 12.39 -6.89
C ARG A 44 2.29 12.74 -7.94
N ARG A 45 3.03 13.83 -7.75
CA ARG A 45 4.12 14.21 -8.66
C ARG A 45 5.28 13.23 -8.63
N ARG A 46 5.65 12.72 -7.45
CA ARG A 46 6.70 11.68 -7.30
C ARG A 46 6.28 10.36 -7.93
N CYS A 47 5.01 10.01 -7.79
CA CYS A 47 4.49 8.72 -8.24
C CYS A 47 3.93 8.71 -9.66
N ASN A 48 3.88 9.84 -10.38
CA ASN A 48 3.21 9.97 -11.67
C ASN A 48 3.70 8.99 -12.76
N ARG A 49 4.96 8.53 -12.68
CA ARG A 49 5.55 7.57 -13.62
C ARG A 49 5.41 6.12 -13.17
N LYS A 50 5.25 5.87 -11.87
CA LYS A 50 5.16 4.51 -11.34
C LYS A 50 3.73 4.05 -11.06
N LEU A 51 2.80 4.97 -10.85
CA LEU A 51 1.38 4.72 -10.56
C LEU A 51 0.47 5.31 -11.63
N THR A 52 0.74 4.97 -12.90
CA THR A 52 0.05 5.57 -14.06
C THR A 52 -1.41 5.15 -14.18
N ASP A 53 -1.75 3.94 -13.71
CA ASP A 53 -3.10 3.41 -13.68
C ASP A 53 -3.82 3.76 -12.38
N THR A 54 -3.19 3.50 -11.25
CA THR A 54 -3.72 3.79 -9.92
C THR A 54 -4.11 5.27 -9.76
N LEU A 55 -3.28 6.20 -10.26
CA LEU A 55 -3.53 7.65 -10.13
C LEU A 55 -4.60 8.20 -11.09
N LYS A 56 -5.21 7.38 -11.95
CA LYS A 56 -6.47 7.73 -12.63
C LYS A 56 -7.62 7.91 -11.63
N CYS A 57 -7.54 7.23 -10.48
CA CYS A 57 -8.41 7.49 -9.34
C CYS A 57 -8.04 8.84 -8.71
N ARG A 58 -8.92 9.84 -8.89
CA ARG A 58 -8.70 11.20 -8.38
C ARG A 58 -8.67 11.25 -6.86
N HIS A 59 -9.41 10.38 -6.20
CA HIS A 59 -9.58 10.30 -4.75
C HIS A 59 -8.57 9.36 -4.06
N PHE A 60 -7.54 8.89 -4.78
CA PHE A 60 -6.49 8.07 -4.21
C PHE A 60 -5.65 8.89 -3.23
N VAL A 61 -5.52 8.44 -1.97
CA VAL A 61 -4.86 9.16 -0.88
C VAL A 61 -3.51 8.55 -0.54
N PHE A 62 -2.52 9.40 -0.31
CA PHE A 62 -1.22 9.03 0.27
C PHE A 62 -1.17 9.50 1.74
N PRO A 63 -0.91 8.61 2.71
CA PRO A 63 -0.80 9.01 4.12
C PRO A 63 0.48 9.79 4.39
N SER A 64 1.54 9.56 3.60
CA SER A 64 2.83 10.23 3.75
C SER A 64 3.66 10.16 2.47
N THR A 65 4.70 11.01 2.40
CA THR A 65 5.70 10.93 1.32
C THR A 65 6.51 9.63 1.38
N LEU A 66 6.74 9.09 2.57
CA LEU A 66 7.44 7.81 2.76
C LEU A 66 6.66 6.65 2.13
N SER A 67 5.35 6.55 2.39
CA SER A 67 4.51 5.51 1.76
C SER A 67 4.46 5.65 0.24
N ALA A 68 4.49 6.88 -0.29
CA ALA A 68 4.61 7.13 -1.73
C ALA A 68 5.95 6.67 -2.31
N GLU A 69 7.05 6.85 -1.58
CA GLU A 69 8.39 6.40 -2.01
C GLU A 69 8.50 4.88 -2.01
N GLN A 70 7.97 4.23 -0.98
CA GLN A 70 8.10 2.79 -0.74
C GLN A 70 7.08 1.94 -1.49
N CYS A 71 5.98 2.50 -1.97
CA CYS A 71 4.95 1.70 -2.62
C CYS A 71 5.47 1.05 -3.92
N THR A 72 4.93 -0.11 -4.24
CA THR A 72 5.14 -0.83 -5.50
C THR A 72 4.69 0.02 -6.69
N SER A 73 5.26 -0.18 -7.88
CA SER A 73 4.76 0.41 -9.12
C SER A 73 3.59 -0.40 -9.69
N ASP A 74 2.70 0.23 -10.48
CA ASP A 74 1.61 -0.48 -11.16
C ASP A 74 2.11 -1.66 -12.00
N ILE A 75 3.23 -1.48 -12.72
CA ILE A 75 3.82 -2.54 -13.56
C ILE A 75 4.26 -3.74 -12.72
N LEU A 76 4.91 -3.49 -11.59
CA LEU A 76 5.37 -4.59 -10.72
C LEU A 76 4.18 -5.24 -10.01
N ALA A 77 3.19 -4.47 -9.58
CA ALA A 77 1.98 -4.99 -8.98
C ALA A 77 1.15 -5.84 -9.96
N ASP A 78 1.09 -5.48 -11.25
CA ASP A 78 0.50 -6.31 -12.29
C ASP A 78 1.26 -7.63 -12.47
N PHE A 79 2.60 -7.58 -12.40
CA PHE A 79 3.41 -8.80 -12.43
C PHE A 79 3.12 -9.69 -11.22
N HIS A 80 3.09 -9.14 -10.00
CA HIS A 80 2.76 -9.89 -8.79
C HIS A 80 1.35 -10.49 -8.86
N ALA A 81 0.37 -9.72 -9.32
CA ALA A 81 -0.98 -10.22 -9.54
C ALA A 81 -1.02 -11.37 -10.55
N GLY A 82 -0.13 -11.37 -11.56
CA GLY A 82 0.02 -12.47 -12.51
C GLY A 82 0.47 -13.80 -11.89
N LEU A 83 1.11 -13.77 -10.71
CA LEU A 83 1.57 -14.96 -9.99
C LEU A 83 0.46 -15.60 -9.13
N VAL A 84 -0.63 -14.88 -8.89
CA VAL A 84 -1.76 -15.36 -8.09
C VAL A 84 -2.76 -16.06 -9.00
N ASP A 85 -3.31 -17.19 -8.56
CA ASP A 85 -4.34 -17.91 -9.30
C ASP A 85 -5.66 -17.09 -9.36
N ASP A 86 -6.39 -17.25 -10.47
CA ASP A 86 -7.68 -16.61 -10.64
C ASP A 86 -8.70 -17.12 -9.61
N CYS A 87 -9.55 -16.23 -9.12
CA CYS A 87 -10.55 -16.53 -8.10
C CYS A 87 -10.00 -17.04 -6.76
N ALA A 88 -8.70 -16.86 -6.47
CA ALA A 88 -8.10 -17.21 -5.19
C ALA A 88 -8.61 -16.34 -4.04
N ASN A 89 -8.60 -16.91 -2.81
CA ASN A 89 -8.69 -16.14 -1.57
C ASN A 89 -7.28 -15.81 -1.11
N VAL A 90 -6.94 -14.55 -1.06
CA VAL A 90 -5.58 -14.09 -0.84
C VAL A 90 -5.43 -13.41 0.51
N LEU A 91 -4.33 -13.71 1.23
CA LEU A 91 -3.86 -12.91 2.34
C LEU A 91 -2.63 -12.12 1.89
N ASP A 92 -2.71 -10.80 1.96
CA ASP A 92 -1.54 -9.90 1.85
C ASP A 92 -1.07 -9.53 3.26
N MET A 93 0.10 -10.03 3.64
CA MET A 93 0.68 -9.82 4.99
C MET A 93 1.43 -8.50 5.12
N THR A 94 1.60 -7.75 4.02
CA THR A 94 2.44 -6.55 3.95
C THR A 94 1.79 -5.48 3.08
N CYS A 95 0.54 -5.15 3.38
CA CYS A 95 -0.32 -4.32 2.55
C CYS A 95 0.34 -2.99 2.10
N GLY A 96 1.02 -2.29 3.02
CA GLY A 96 1.53 -0.95 2.72
C GLY A 96 0.41 -0.04 2.21
N LEU A 97 0.69 0.70 1.14
CA LEU A 97 -0.30 1.58 0.51
C LEU A 97 -1.39 0.81 -0.28
N GLY A 98 -1.25 -0.51 -0.43
CA GLY A 98 -2.24 -1.38 -1.04
C GLY A 98 -2.07 -1.59 -2.54
N ILE A 99 -1.00 -1.13 -3.18
CA ILE A 99 -0.88 -1.21 -4.65
C ILE A 99 -0.94 -2.68 -5.13
N ASP A 100 -0.15 -3.57 -4.53
CA ASP A 100 -0.17 -5.01 -4.84
C ASP A 100 -1.54 -5.61 -4.52
N THR A 101 -2.08 -5.33 -3.33
CA THR A 101 -3.43 -5.74 -2.91
C THR A 101 -4.49 -5.39 -3.96
N PHE A 102 -4.46 -4.16 -4.49
CA PHE A 102 -5.47 -3.67 -5.43
C PHE A 102 -5.36 -4.33 -6.80
N HIS A 103 -4.13 -4.58 -7.28
CA HIS A 103 -3.90 -5.30 -8.53
C HIS A 103 -4.28 -6.78 -8.42
N ILE A 104 -3.93 -7.44 -7.33
CA ILE A 104 -4.35 -8.82 -7.02
C ILE A 104 -5.88 -8.93 -6.97
N ALA A 105 -6.55 -7.97 -6.33
CA ALA A 105 -8.00 -7.96 -6.16
C ALA A 105 -8.78 -7.91 -7.49
N ARG A 106 -8.16 -7.47 -8.59
CA ARG A 106 -8.82 -7.42 -9.91
C ARG A 106 -9.20 -8.81 -10.44
N LYS A 107 -8.55 -9.87 -9.95
CA LYS A 107 -8.79 -11.25 -10.38
C LYS A 107 -9.10 -12.22 -9.22
N ALA A 108 -8.71 -11.89 -8.00
CA ALA A 108 -8.97 -12.70 -6.81
C ALA A 108 -10.46 -12.68 -6.42
N SER A 109 -10.95 -13.74 -5.81
CA SER A 109 -12.28 -13.77 -5.21
C SER A 109 -12.37 -12.83 -4.00
N SER A 110 -11.35 -12.87 -3.15
CA SER A 110 -11.24 -11.97 -2.01
C SER A 110 -9.77 -11.72 -1.66
N VAL A 111 -9.48 -10.52 -1.16
CA VAL A 111 -8.17 -10.19 -0.59
C VAL A 111 -8.37 -9.65 0.82
N THR A 112 -7.74 -10.31 1.78
CA THR A 112 -7.57 -9.77 3.13
C THR A 112 -6.14 -9.24 3.23
N ALA A 113 -5.96 -7.96 3.51
CA ALA A 113 -4.64 -7.34 3.59
C ALA A 113 -4.43 -6.73 4.98
N VAL A 114 -3.25 -6.94 5.54
CA VAL A 114 -2.91 -6.50 6.89
C VAL A 114 -1.79 -5.48 6.83
N GLU A 115 -1.97 -4.36 7.53
CA GLU A 115 -1.00 -3.27 7.61
C GLU A 115 -0.75 -2.88 9.07
N LEU A 116 0.52 -2.80 9.45
CA LEU A 116 0.94 -2.52 10.82
C LEU A 116 0.76 -1.05 11.22
N ASN A 117 0.94 -0.12 10.27
CA ASN A 117 0.80 1.31 10.51
C ASN A 117 -0.66 1.73 10.33
N SER A 118 -1.26 2.34 11.36
CA SER A 118 -2.67 2.73 11.37
C SER A 118 -3.03 3.72 10.26
N ASP A 119 -2.19 4.72 10.01
CA ASP A 119 -2.48 5.77 9.03
C ASP A 119 -2.40 5.21 7.61
N THR A 120 -1.46 4.28 7.38
CA THR A 120 -1.32 3.58 6.10
C THR A 120 -2.49 2.62 5.88
N ALA A 121 -2.92 1.89 6.91
CA ALA A 121 -4.09 1.01 6.85
C ALA A 121 -5.38 1.80 6.56
N GLU A 122 -5.58 2.95 7.22
CA GLU A 122 -6.70 3.85 6.98
C GLU A 122 -6.71 4.35 5.53
N ALA A 123 -5.55 4.78 5.02
CA ALA A 123 -5.41 5.22 3.63
C ALA A 123 -5.67 4.09 2.63
N ALA A 124 -5.14 2.89 2.87
CA ALA A 124 -5.37 1.73 2.02
C ALA A 124 -6.85 1.32 1.99
N ALA A 125 -7.54 1.34 3.15
CA ALA A 125 -8.97 1.06 3.23
C ALA A 125 -9.82 2.11 2.49
N HIS A 126 -9.45 3.39 2.58
CA HIS A 126 -10.06 4.45 1.80
C HIS A 126 -9.85 4.22 0.29
N ASN A 127 -8.61 3.94 -0.12
CA ASN A 127 -8.23 3.73 -1.51
C ASN A 127 -8.93 2.53 -2.15
N ALA A 128 -9.10 1.42 -1.40
CA ALA A 128 -9.87 0.27 -1.86
C ALA A 128 -11.31 0.67 -2.24
N LYS A 129 -11.96 1.51 -1.41
CA LYS A 129 -13.29 2.05 -1.69
C LYS A 129 -13.30 2.99 -2.88
N ALA A 130 -12.34 3.92 -2.95
CA ALA A 130 -12.21 4.87 -4.06
C ALA A 130 -11.97 4.17 -5.41
N LEU A 131 -11.29 3.01 -5.40
CA LEU A 131 -11.07 2.14 -6.56
C LEU A 131 -12.24 1.17 -6.80
N SER A 132 -13.31 1.21 -6.00
CA SER A 132 -14.49 0.33 -6.09
C SER A 132 -14.17 -1.17 -5.94
N LEU A 133 -13.17 -1.51 -5.13
CA LEU A 133 -12.74 -2.88 -4.88
C LEU A 133 -13.51 -3.46 -3.67
N SER A 134 -14.71 -3.99 -3.92
CA SER A 134 -15.60 -4.54 -2.87
C SER A 134 -15.13 -5.87 -2.27
N ASN A 135 -14.19 -6.55 -2.93
CA ASN A 135 -13.60 -7.82 -2.51
C ASN A 135 -12.31 -7.65 -1.69
N VAL A 136 -11.95 -6.42 -1.29
CA VAL A 136 -10.79 -6.12 -0.46
C VAL A 136 -11.21 -5.78 0.96
N THR A 137 -10.54 -6.41 1.94
CA THR A 137 -10.65 -6.09 3.36
C THR A 137 -9.28 -5.68 3.88
N ILE A 138 -9.14 -4.45 4.34
CA ILE A 138 -7.90 -3.95 4.97
C ILE A 138 -8.06 -4.02 6.49
N LEU A 139 -7.06 -4.61 7.15
CA LEU A 139 -6.99 -4.76 8.60
C LEU A 139 -5.76 -4.04 9.13
N HIS A 140 -5.94 -3.23 10.18
CA HIS A 140 -4.83 -2.68 10.94
C HIS A 140 -4.36 -3.67 11.99
N GLY A 141 -3.08 -4.03 11.98
CA GLY A 141 -2.50 -4.92 12.98
C GLY A 141 -1.25 -5.66 12.51
N ASP A 142 -0.79 -6.58 13.35
CA ASP A 142 0.31 -7.48 13.04
C ASP A 142 -0.18 -8.69 12.24
N SER A 143 0.34 -8.85 11.03
CA SER A 143 -0.08 -9.90 10.11
C SER A 143 0.29 -11.30 10.58
N THR A 144 1.38 -11.42 11.36
CA THR A 144 1.80 -12.72 11.92
C THR A 144 0.83 -13.18 13.01
N SER A 145 0.38 -12.25 13.86
CA SER A 145 -0.65 -12.51 14.88
C SER A 145 -1.98 -12.84 14.21
N TYR A 146 -2.39 -12.05 13.21
CA TYR A 146 -3.60 -12.31 12.46
C TYR A 146 -3.60 -13.71 11.84
N LEU A 147 -2.50 -14.12 11.19
CA LEU A 147 -2.41 -15.43 10.56
C LEU A 147 -2.50 -16.60 11.55
N LYS A 148 -2.00 -16.41 12.79
CA LYS A 148 -2.08 -17.43 13.86
C LYS A 148 -3.49 -17.57 14.47
N GLU A 149 -4.24 -16.49 14.49
CA GLU A 149 -5.53 -16.39 15.18
C GLU A 149 -6.73 -16.58 14.24
N CYS A 150 -6.54 -16.40 12.92
CA CYS A 150 -7.65 -16.52 11.99
C CYS A 150 -7.92 -17.97 11.58
N ASP A 151 -9.20 -18.35 11.59
CA ASP A 151 -9.67 -19.66 11.09
C ASP A 151 -9.88 -19.69 9.57
N LYS A 152 -9.63 -18.57 8.89
CA LYS A 152 -9.78 -18.47 7.43
C LYS A 152 -8.69 -19.27 6.72
N ARG A 153 -9.07 -19.90 5.62
CA ARG A 153 -8.14 -20.53 4.69
C ARG A 153 -7.88 -19.60 3.52
N PHE A 154 -6.62 -19.47 3.16
CA PHE A 154 -6.17 -18.71 2.01
C PHE A 154 -5.55 -19.65 0.99
N ASP A 155 -5.82 -19.41 -0.28
CA ASP A 155 -5.22 -20.16 -1.39
C ASP A 155 -3.81 -19.63 -1.69
N THR A 156 -3.59 -18.34 -1.43
CA THR A 156 -2.30 -17.66 -1.62
C THR A 156 -2.01 -16.72 -0.46
N ILE A 157 -0.76 -16.69 -0.01
CA ILE A 157 -0.23 -15.66 0.89
C ILE A 157 0.79 -14.85 0.13
N PHE A 158 0.54 -13.55 0.02
CA PHE A 158 1.47 -12.57 -0.55
C PHE A 158 2.25 -11.89 0.57
N ILE A 159 3.57 -11.78 0.42
CA ILE A 159 4.46 -11.14 1.39
C ILE A 159 5.55 -10.39 0.63
N ASP A 160 5.64 -9.09 0.82
CA ASP A 160 6.77 -8.24 0.41
C ASP A 160 7.37 -7.56 1.64
N PRO A 161 8.24 -8.26 2.39
CA PRO A 161 8.71 -7.78 3.69
C PRO A 161 9.60 -6.56 3.54
N ALA A 162 9.42 -5.57 4.42
CA ALA A 162 10.25 -4.37 4.44
C ALA A 162 11.73 -4.73 4.68
N ARG A 163 12.60 -4.39 3.72
CA ARG A 163 14.06 -4.61 3.79
C ARG A 163 14.81 -3.43 4.42
N ARG A 164 14.12 -2.57 5.16
CA ARG A 164 14.72 -1.45 5.90
C ARG A 164 14.39 -1.58 7.38
N GLY A 165 15.42 -1.57 8.21
CA GLY A 165 15.27 -1.51 9.66
C GLY A 165 14.82 -0.14 10.15
N ASP A 166 14.46 -0.05 11.43
CA ASP A 166 13.92 1.16 12.07
C ASP A 166 14.85 2.39 11.97
N ALA A 167 16.16 2.17 11.81
CA ALA A 167 17.16 3.22 11.59
C ALA A 167 17.45 3.48 10.09
N GLY A 168 16.64 2.93 9.17
CA GLY A 168 16.79 3.11 7.72
C GLY A 168 17.90 2.27 7.08
N GLN A 169 18.61 1.43 7.85
CA GLN A 169 19.63 0.51 7.32
C GLN A 169 19.00 -0.57 6.45
N ARG A 170 19.71 -0.97 5.39
CA ARG A 170 19.29 -2.07 4.51
C ARG A 170 19.45 -3.41 5.23
N LEU A 171 18.39 -4.21 5.25
CA LEU A 171 18.38 -5.57 5.80
C LEU A 171 18.69 -6.56 4.68
N PHE A 172 19.57 -7.53 4.95
CA PHE A 172 20.02 -8.51 3.94
C PHE A 172 19.49 -9.91 4.21
N ALA A 173 19.26 -10.28 5.47
CA ALA A 173 18.71 -11.59 5.80
C ALA A 173 17.18 -11.54 5.87
N LEU A 174 16.52 -12.59 5.41
CA LEU A 174 15.05 -12.72 5.47
C LEU A 174 14.55 -12.76 6.93
N SER A 175 15.37 -13.29 7.85
CA SER A 175 15.10 -13.29 9.29
C SER A 175 15.06 -11.89 9.90
N ASP A 176 15.73 -10.92 9.29
CA ASP A 176 15.79 -9.55 9.78
C ASP A 176 14.64 -8.69 9.24
N CYS A 177 13.94 -9.19 8.21
CA CYS A 177 12.81 -8.51 7.61
C CYS A 177 11.56 -8.57 8.51
N ARG A 178 10.63 -7.67 8.29
CA ARG A 178 9.33 -7.67 8.98
C ARG A 178 8.19 -7.81 7.97
N PRO A 179 7.34 -8.85 8.09
CA PRO A 179 7.46 -9.98 9.04
C PRO A 179 8.68 -10.88 8.72
N ASP A 180 9.19 -11.59 9.74
CA ASP A 180 10.21 -12.63 9.54
C ASP A 180 9.57 -13.83 8.80
N VAL A 181 9.85 -13.93 7.51
CA VAL A 181 9.31 -14.99 6.65
C VAL A 181 9.77 -16.38 7.09
N THR A 182 10.96 -16.48 7.71
CA THR A 182 11.53 -17.76 8.16
C THR A 182 10.83 -18.32 9.38
N ALA A 183 10.16 -17.46 10.16
CA ALA A 183 9.40 -17.84 11.34
C ALA A 183 7.92 -18.18 11.04
N LEU A 184 7.47 -18.02 9.80
CA LEU A 184 6.11 -18.38 9.44
C LEU A 184 5.93 -19.89 9.51
N PRO A 185 4.82 -20.39 10.13
CA PRO A 185 4.62 -21.82 10.36
C PRO A 185 4.64 -22.61 9.06
N VAL A 186 5.38 -23.72 9.06
CA VAL A 186 5.48 -24.70 7.94
C VAL A 186 4.12 -25.35 7.61
N SER A 187 3.06 -25.12 8.41
CA SER A 187 1.70 -25.60 8.18
C SER A 187 1.04 -25.07 6.89
N TYR A 188 1.68 -24.13 6.22
CA TYR A 188 1.26 -23.60 4.91
C TYR A 188 2.02 -24.23 3.73
N THR A 189 2.56 -25.43 3.89
CA THR A 189 3.40 -26.15 2.91
C THR A 189 2.73 -26.46 1.56
N HIS A 190 1.47 -26.09 1.36
CA HIS A 190 0.78 -26.20 0.08
C HIS A 190 0.79 -24.90 -0.72
N LEU A 191 1.36 -23.83 -0.17
CA LEU A 191 1.48 -22.53 -0.83
C LEU A 191 2.72 -22.54 -1.75
N ARG A 192 2.55 -22.15 -3.00
CA ARG A 192 3.68 -21.91 -3.89
C ARG A 192 4.34 -20.60 -3.47
N ALA A 193 5.52 -20.68 -2.86
CA ALA A 193 6.36 -19.51 -2.63
C ALA A 193 7.05 -19.14 -3.94
N HIS A 194 6.75 -17.97 -4.47
CA HIS A 194 7.54 -17.34 -5.51
C HIS A 194 8.37 -16.24 -4.85
N GLU A 195 9.63 -16.55 -4.55
CA GLU A 195 10.61 -15.53 -4.20
C GLU A 195 11.07 -14.85 -5.48
N THR A 196 10.73 -13.58 -5.67
CA THR A 196 11.43 -12.74 -6.62
C THR A 196 12.60 -12.10 -5.88
N VAL A 197 13.74 -12.79 -5.86
CA VAL A 197 15.04 -12.18 -5.52
C VAL A 197 15.47 -11.38 -6.74
N LEU A 198 15.12 -10.12 -6.80
CA LEU A 198 15.76 -9.17 -7.69
C LEU A 198 16.88 -8.48 -6.89
N ASP A 199 17.98 -9.19 -6.71
CA ASP A 199 19.28 -8.59 -6.45
C ASP A 199 19.95 -8.29 -7.78
N LEU A 200 19.93 -7.03 -8.18
CA LEU A 200 20.92 -6.43 -9.06
C LEU A 200 21.25 -5.03 -8.59
#